data_34e7038d5a7e5dc139be7ae51c4eb09e
#
_entry.id   34e7038d5a7e5dc139be7ae51c4eb09e
#
_cell.length_a   1.000
_cell.length_b   1.000
_cell.length_c   1.000
_cell.angle_alpha   90.00
_cell.angle_beta   90.00
_cell.angle_gamma   90.00
#
_symmetry.space_group_name_H-M   'P 1'
#
loop_
_entity.id
_entity.type
_entity.pdbx_description
1 polymer ?
#
loop_
_entity_poly.entity_id
_entity_poly.type
_entity_poly.pdbx_seq_one_letter_code
_entity_poly.pdbx_strand_id
1 'polypeptide(L)'
;MSTVAAKELTQRYYDQAPSKSYFVGCSQGGHHALMEASRFPEDYDGIVAGAPAWQWANLMVAELWNSTPYLQNQTALTAAKMTLLNNTVIQACDALDGVVDGVIDDPRKCSFDPAVLQCTGADAANCLTPVQVAAANRLYSGARKTNGQQIFPPYTRGSELGWTGLYTGATPGGSGWDFFRYAVFQDPSFNNAAFNFDVDADRAFNTLVAGQTVASVYNATPDLAAFRARGGKLIMYHGWADQQITPLSSLDYYQRVTAAQGQAGTDNFLKLYMLPGISHCSGGPGVANIGGSTGAAAAADADHDVVRTLDRWVAQNVAPTTLIGTRIVNNVANRTRPLCPYPQVARYKGSGSIDDAASFSCVTP
;
A
#
# COMPACT_ATOMS: atom_id res chain seq x y z
N MET A 1 13.04 20.72 -8.40
CA MET A 1 14.43 21.28 -8.49
C MET A 1 15.50 20.19 -8.57
N SER A 2 15.48 19.15 -7.73
CA SER A 2 16.50 18.08 -7.73
C SER A 2 16.54 17.30 -9.06
N THR A 3 15.39 16.94 -9.62
CA THR A 3 15.28 16.22 -10.90
C THR A 3 15.87 17.02 -12.08
N VAL A 4 15.55 18.31 -12.16
CA VAL A 4 16.07 19.20 -13.22
C VAL A 4 17.59 19.30 -13.13
N ALA A 5 18.12 19.52 -11.91
CA ALA A 5 19.57 19.56 -11.67
C ALA A 5 20.26 18.25 -12.00
N ALA A 6 19.64 17.09 -11.64
CA ALA A 6 20.20 15.78 -11.97
C ALA A 6 20.26 15.54 -13.50
N LYS A 7 19.19 15.91 -14.23
CA LYS A 7 19.19 15.83 -15.70
C LYS A 7 20.26 16.71 -16.33
N GLU A 8 20.44 17.93 -15.85
CA GLU A 8 21.48 18.85 -16.34
C GLU A 8 22.88 18.31 -16.06
N LEU A 9 23.14 17.78 -14.86
CA LEU A 9 24.41 17.14 -14.52
C LEU A 9 24.69 15.92 -15.40
N THR A 10 23.69 15.09 -15.65
CA THR A 10 23.78 13.94 -16.54
C THR A 10 24.13 14.38 -17.96
N GLN A 11 23.42 15.39 -18.46
CA GLN A 11 23.71 15.94 -19.79
C GLN A 11 25.14 16.47 -19.90
N ARG A 12 25.62 17.20 -18.91
CA ARG A 12 26.99 17.75 -18.89
C ARG A 12 28.05 16.65 -18.80
N TYR A 13 27.77 15.57 -18.04
CA TYR A 13 28.71 14.47 -17.84
C TYR A 13 28.86 13.60 -19.10
N TYR A 14 27.74 13.29 -19.76
CA TYR A 14 27.70 12.41 -20.93
C TYR A 14 27.71 13.17 -22.29
N ASP A 15 27.73 14.49 -22.24
CA ASP A 15 27.57 15.38 -23.41
C ASP A 15 26.31 15.07 -24.24
N GLN A 16 25.29 14.50 -23.56
CA GLN A 16 24.02 14.11 -24.16
C GLN A 16 22.90 14.15 -23.09
N ALA A 17 21.78 14.73 -23.46
CA ALA A 17 20.60 14.71 -22.60
C ALA A 17 20.07 13.27 -22.40
N PRO A 18 19.54 12.91 -21.21
CA PRO A 18 18.90 11.62 -21.03
C PRO A 18 17.71 11.48 -21.99
N SER A 19 17.67 10.41 -22.76
CA SER A 19 16.59 10.14 -23.71
C SER A 19 15.29 9.75 -23.03
N LYS A 20 15.38 9.20 -21.79
CA LYS A 20 14.26 8.80 -20.94
C LYS A 20 14.63 8.98 -19.48
N SER A 21 13.61 9.25 -18.68
CA SER A 21 13.75 9.43 -17.23
C SER A 21 12.67 8.62 -16.50
N TYR A 22 13.10 7.84 -15.52
CA TYR A 22 12.19 7.00 -14.74
C TYR A 22 12.27 7.35 -13.25
N PHE A 23 11.11 7.33 -12.58
CA PHE A 23 11.03 7.40 -11.13
C PHE A 23 10.55 6.04 -10.59
N VAL A 24 11.25 5.52 -9.59
CA VAL A 24 10.86 4.26 -8.93
C VAL A 24 10.91 4.48 -7.42
N GLY A 25 9.79 4.27 -6.74
CA GLY A 25 9.73 4.42 -5.31
C GLY A 25 8.58 3.66 -4.68
N CYS A 26 8.75 3.32 -3.40
CA CYS A 26 7.73 2.68 -2.59
C CYS A 26 7.49 3.44 -1.29
N SER A 27 6.30 3.30 -0.68
CA SER A 27 5.97 4.00 0.56
C SER A 27 5.95 5.52 0.36
N GLN A 28 6.76 6.26 1.11
CA GLN A 28 6.97 7.67 0.84
C GLN A 28 7.58 7.91 -0.54
N GLY A 29 8.42 7.00 -1.06
CA GLY A 29 8.89 7.04 -2.45
C GLY A 29 7.74 6.87 -3.45
N GLY A 30 6.76 6.03 -3.15
CA GLY A 30 5.52 5.91 -3.92
C GLY A 30 4.66 7.18 -3.86
N HIS A 31 4.59 7.83 -2.68
CA HIS A 31 3.96 9.14 -2.53
C HIS A 31 4.66 10.20 -3.43
N HIS A 32 5.99 10.29 -3.34
CA HIS A 32 6.75 11.20 -4.20
C HIS A 32 6.54 10.90 -5.69
N ALA A 33 6.47 9.63 -6.08
CA ALA A 33 6.17 9.20 -7.45
C ALA A 33 4.84 9.79 -7.96
N LEU A 34 3.78 9.75 -7.13
CA LEU A 34 2.48 10.33 -7.49
C LEU A 34 2.49 11.86 -7.45
N MET A 35 3.28 12.47 -6.55
CA MET A 35 3.49 13.91 -6.54
C MET A 35 4.21 14.38 -7.82
N GLU A 36 5.23 13.67 -8.28
CA GLU A 36 5.91 13.95 -9.53
C GLU A 36 4.97 13.83 -10.71
N ALA A 37 4.21 12.73 -10.81
CA ALA A 37 3.25 12.54 -11.91
C ALA A 37 2.20 13.67 -11.98
N SER A 38 1.73 14.16 -10.83
CA SER A 38 0.65 15.14 -10.77
C SER A 38 1.13 16.60 -10.84
N ARG A 39 2.28 16.92 -10.25
CA ARG A 39 2.76 18.32 -10.10
C ARG A 39 3.84 18.68 -11.09
N PHE A 40 4.64 17.70 -11.50
CA PHE A 40 5.80 17.88 -12.39
C PHE A 40 5.74 16.88 -13.54
N PRO A 41 4.63 16.86 -14.32
CA PRO A 41 4.38 15.83 -15.34
C PRO A 41 5.49 15.75 -16.41
N GLU A 42 6.31 16.79 -16.57
CA GLU A 42 7.40 16.83 -17.55
C GLU A 42 8.70 16.15 -17.06
N ASP A 43 8.79 15.80 -15.76
CA ASP A 43 10.05 15.33 -15.19
C ASP A 43 10.38 13.87 -15.53
N TYR A 44 9.37 13.00 -15.69
CA TYR A 44 9.59 11.56 -15.91
C TYR A 44 8.69 10.99 -17.01
N ASP A 45 9.27 10.15 -17.86
CA ASP A 45 8.54 9.45 -18.94
C ASP A 45 7.78 8.25 -18.41
N GLY A 46 8.29 7.63 -17.34
CA GLY A 46 7.68 6.49 -16.69
C GLY A 46 7.90 6.53 -15.18
N ILE A 47 6.89 6.04 -14.46
CA ILE A 47 6.86 6.05 -13.00
C ILE A 47 6.43 4.67 -12.48
N VAL A 48 7.14 4.14 -11.47
CA VAL A 48 6.69 3.01 -10.63
C VAL A 48 6.42 3.53 -9.23
N ALA A 49 5.16 3.46 -8.81
CA ALA A 49 4.69 3.89 -7.49
C ALA A 49 4.21 2.68 -6.67
N GLY A 50 5.05 2.18 -5.78
CA GLY A 50 4.73 1.09 -4.86
C GLY A 50 4.11 1.60 -3.57
N ALA A 51 3.05 0.95 -3.07
CA ALA A 51 2.41 1.22 -1.79
C ALA A 51 2.36 2.73 -1.44
N PRO A 52 1.80 3.60 -2.31
CA PRO A 52 1.93 5.04 -2.18
C PRO A 52 1.06 5.60 -1.05
N ALA A 53 1.65 6.43 -0.19
CA ALA A 53 0.95 7.21 0.83
C ALA A 53 0.30 8.46 0.24
N TRP A 54 -0.55 8.33 -0.79
CA TRP A 54 -1.05 9.45 -1.57
C TRP A 54 -1.89 10.46 -0.77
N GLN A 55 -2.63 10.00 0.23
CA GLN A 55 -3.35 10.82 1.20
C GLN A 55 -2.53 10.91 2.49
N TRP A 56 -1.37 11.56 2.44
CA TRP A 56 -0.45 11.63 3.57
C TRP A 56 -1.11 12.15 4.86
N ALA A 57 -1.83 13.28 4.77
CA ALA A 57 -2.49 13.85 5.95
C ALA A 57 -3.54 12.91 6.56
N ASN A 58 -4.27 12.15 5.74
CA ASN A 58 -5.25 11.16 6.19
C ASN A 58 -4.58 9.95 6.84
N LEU A 59 -3.44 9.50 6.27
CA LEU A 59 -2.64 8.42 6.84
C LEU A 59 -2.12 8.79 8.23
N MET A 60 -1.67 10.05 8.43
CA MET A 60 -1.21 10.53 9.74
C MET A 60 -2.34 10.49 10.79
N VAL A 61 -3.58 10.81 10.40
CA VAL A 61 -4.76 10.61 11.27
C VAL A 61 -4.96 9.13 11.59
N ALA A 62 -4.79 8.24 10.59
CA ALA A 62 -4.94 6.81 10.80
C ALA A 62 -3.85 6.24 11.74
N GLU A 63 -2.63 6.75 11.71
CA GLU A 63 -1.58 6.35 12.67
C GLU A 63 -1.99 6.66 14.13
N LEU A 64 -2.58 7.85 14.38
CA LEU A 64 -3.13 8.16 15.70
C LEU A 64 -4.31 7.28 16.06
N TRP A 65 -5.21 7.01 15.10
CA TRP A 65 -6.33 6.09 15.31
C TRP A 65 -5.86 4.70 15.73
N ASN A 66 -4.89 4.16 15.04
CA ASN A 66 -4.37 2.82 15.26
C ASN A 66 -3.59 2.70 16.57
N SER A 67 -2.91 3.78 17.01
CA SER A 67 -2.15 3.78 18.26
C SER A 67 -3.02 3.95 19.52
N THR A 68 -4.24 4.43 19.41
CA THR A 68 -5.13 4.68 20.55
C THR A 68 -5.32 3.45 21.47
N PRO A 69 -5.55 2.20 20.99
CA PRO A 69 -5.67 1.03 21.86
C PRO A 69 -4.44 0.79 22.75
N TYR A 70 -3.26 1.10 22.22
CA TYR A 70 -1.99 0.94 22.96
C TYR A 70 -1.75 2.05 23.96
N LEU A 71 -2.21 3.26 23.68
CA LEU A 71 -2.18 4.38 24.64
C LEU A 71 -3.02 4.10 25.87
N GLN A 72 -4.15 3.39 25.69
CA GLN A 72 -5.06 3.03 26.76
C GLN A 72 -4.63 1.76 27.50
N ASN A 73 -4.04 0.81 26.79
CA ASN A 73 -3.52 -0.43 27.34
C ASN A 73 -2.35 -0.93 26.49
N GLN A 74 -1.11 -0.73 26.94
CA GLN A 74 0.12 -1.07 26.20
C GLN A 74 0.23 -2.56 25.80
N THR A 75 -0.53 -3.44 26.41
CA THR A 75 -0.58 -4.88 26.10
C THR A 75 -1.82 -5.29 25.32
N ALA A 76 -2.56 -4.34 24.73
CA ALA A 76 -3.82 -4.61 24.05
C ALA A 76 -3.69 -5.74 23.00
N LEU A 77 -2.66 -5.67 22.13
CA LEU A 77 -2.34 -6.78 21.19
C LEU A 77 -0.84 -7.06 21.26
N THR A 78 -0.46 -8.13 21.95
CA THR A 78 0.93 -8.61 21.96
C THR A 78 1.27 -9.32 20.65
N ALA A 79 2.56 -9.49 20.34
CA ALA A 79 3.03 -10.24 19.18
C ALA A 79 2.41 -11.66 19.10
N ALA A 80 2.30 -12.35 20.26
CA ALA A 80 1.67 -13.67 20.32
C ALA A 80 0.17 -13.63 19.96
N LYS A 81 -0.55 -12.59 20.39
CA LYS A 81 -1.98 -12.42 20.06
C LYS A 81 -2.18 -12.03 18.59
N MET A 82 -1.26 -11.24 18.01
CA MET A 82 -1.28 -10.93 16.57
C MET A 82 -1.01 -12.18 15.74
N THR A 83 -0.08 -13.04 16.17
CA THR A 83 0.17 -14.34 15.52
C THR A 83 -1.05 -15.25 15.60
N LEU A 84 -1.70 -15.36 16.76
CA LEU A 84 -2.96 -16.11 16.92
C LEU A 84 -4.02 -15.57 15.95
N LEU A 85 -4.22 -14.25 15.93
CA LEU A 85 -5.20 -13.60 15.08
C LEU A 85 -4.90 -13.88 13.60
N ASN A 86 -3.68 -13.65 13.14
CA ASN A 86 -3.27 -13.85 11.75
C ASN A 86 -3.46 -15.32 11.32
N ASN A 87 -3.01 -16.28 12.12
CA ASN A 87 -3.15 -17.70 11.80
C ASN A 87 -4.63 -18.08 11.64
N THR A 88 -5.51 -17.55 12.49
CA THR A 88 -6.95 -17.83 12.40
C THR A 88 -7.59 -17.14 11.20
N VAL A 89 -7.16 -15.93 10.86
CA VAL A 89 -7.58 -15.21 9.64
C VAL A 89 -7.19 -15.99 8.39
N ILE A 90 -5.92 -16.44 8.29
CA ILE A 90 -5.46 -17.25 7.15
C ILE A 90 -6.26 -18.54 7.06
N GLN A 91 -6.42 -19.26 8.18
CA GLN A 91 -7.22 -20.51 8.20
C GLN A 91 -8.66 -20.29 7.69
N ALA A 92 -9.26 -19.15 8.01
CA ALA A 92 -10.64 -18.85 7.62
C ALA A 92 -10.77 -18.40 6.15
N CYS A 93 -9.73 -17.79 5.58
CA CYS A 93 -9.88 -17.05 4.33
C CYS A 93 -8.95 -17.47 3.18
N ASP A 94 -7.92 -18.28 3.45
CA ASP A 94 -6.94 -18.74 2.44
C ASP A 94 -7.64 -19.45 1.27
N ALA A 95 -8.56 -20.36 1.55
CA ALA A 95 -9.26 -21.17 0.53
C ALA A 95 -10.29 -20.40 -0.32
N LEU A 96 -10.52 -19.10 -0.10
CA LEU A 96 -11.59 -18.35 -0.77
C LEU A 96 -11.34 -18.14 -2.28
N ASP A 97 -10.12 -18.24 -2.74
CA ASP A 97 -9.74 -18.17 -4.16
C ASP A 97 -9.67 -19.55 -4.84
N GLY A 98 -9.87 -20.64 -4.06
CA GLY A 98 -9.77 -22.02 -4.51
C GLY A 98 -8.37 -22.63 -4.36
N VAL A 99 -7.43 -21.95 -3.71
CA VAL A 99 -6.07 -22.41 -3.42
C VAL A 99 -5.82 -22.34 -1.91
N VAL A 100 -5.10 -23.31 -1.35
CA VAL A 100 -4.66 -23.29 0.04
C VAL A 100 -3.14 -23.20 0.02
N ASP A 101 -2.63 -21.97 0.11
CA ASP A 101 -1.19 -21.69 -0.05
C ASP A 101 -0.61 -20.72 0.99
N GLY A 102 -1.40 -20.37 2.01
CA GLY A 102 -1.04 -19.46 3.09
C GLY A 102 -1.16 -17.98 2.71
N VAL A 103 -1.88 -17.67 1.63
CA VAL A 103 -2.05 -16.31 1.11
C VAL A 103 -3.52 -16.01 0.87
N ILE A 104 -4.00 -14.86 1.30
CA ILE A 104 -5.33 -14.35 0.95
C ILE A 104 -5.19 -13.54 -0.35
N ASP A 105 -5.79 -14.04 -1.44
CA ASP A 105 -5.69 -13.41 -2.76
C ASP A 105 -6.42 -12.05 -2.81
N ASP A 106 -7.63 -11.99 -2.27
CA ASP A 106 -8.40 -10.74 -2.14
C ASP A 106 -9.02 -10.64 -0.74
N PRO A 107 -8.37 -9.90 0.18
CA PRO A 107 -8.82 -9.79 1.57
C PRO A 107 -10.17 -9.08 1.74
N ARG A 108 -10.70 -8.42 0.71
CA ARG A 108 -12.04 -7.82 0.73
C ARG A 108 -13.15 -8.87 0.78
N LYS A 109 -12.84 -10.10 0.36
CA LYS A 109 -13.75 -11.27 0.42
C LYS A 109 -13.71 -11.97 1.77
N CYS A 110 -12.73 -11.65 2.62
CA CYS A 110 -12.55 -12.24 3.94
C CYS A 110 -13.40 -11.51 4.98
N SER A 111 -14.47 -12.16 5.46
CA SER A 111 -15.41 -11.60 6.45
C SER A 111 -15.09 -12.00 7.89
N PHE A 112 -13.85 -12.41 8.18
CA PHE A 112 -13.43 -12.85 9.50
C PHE A 112 -13.71 -11.78 10.58
N ASP A 113 -14.32 -12.22 11.69
CA ASP A 113 -14.60 -11.40 12.90
C ASP A 113 -13.71 -11.87 14.06
N PRO A 114 -12.85 -11.00 14.64
CA PRO A 114 -12.02 -11.34 15.79
C PRO A 114 -12.80 -11.83 17.02
N ALA A 115 -14.09 -11.54 17.12
CA ALA A 115 -14.95 -11.98 18.23
C ALA A 115 -15.01 -13.52 18.36
N VAL A 116 -14.76 -14.27 17.27
CA VAL A 116 -14.69 -15.74 17.34
C VAL A 116 -13.54 -16.26 18.21
N LEU A 117 -12.53 -15.42 18.44
CA LEU A 117 -11.41 -15.71 19.32
C LEU A 117 -11.60 -15.19 20.74
N GLN A 118 -12.74 -14.60 21.09
CA GLN A 118 -12.91 -13.99 22.40
C GLN A 118 -12.85 -15.03 23.51
N CYS A 119 -12.06 -14.73 24.57
CA CYS A 119 -11.95 -15.59 25.74
C CYS A 119 -13.31 -15.71 26.44
N THR A 120 -13.69 -16.92 26.82
CA THR A 120 -14.87 -17.20 27.66
C THR A 120 -14.57 -17.10 29.16
N GLY A 121 -13.30 -16.92 29.53
CA GLY A 121 -12.81 -16.80 30.90
C GLY A 121 -11.61 -15.87 30.98
N ALA A 122 -10.63 -16.23 31.80
CA ALA A 122 -9.35 -15.47 31.91
C ALA A 122 -8.57 -15.44 30.60
N ASP A 123 -7.67 -14.47 30.48
CA ASP A 123 -6.75 -14.38 29.31
C ASP A 123 -5.91 -15.66 29.19
N ALA A 124 -5.88 -16.24 28.01
CA ALA A 124 -5.14 -17.45 27.68
C ALA A 124 -4.49 -17.34 26.31
N ALA A 125 -3.46 -18.16 26.03
CA ALA A 125 -2.68 -18.08 24.80
C ALA A 125 -3.50 -18.27 23.51
N ASN A 126 -4.63 -18.97 23.59
CA ASN A 126 -5.47 -19.36 22.46
C ASN A 126 -6.74 -18.50 22.29
N CYS A 127 -6.87 -17.39 23.01
CA CYS A 127 -8.01 -16.49 22.88
C CYS A 127 -7.60 -15.02 23.00
N LEU A 128 -8.50 -14.11 22.65
CA LEU A 128 -8.36 -12.66 22.79
C LEU A 128 -9.27 -12.16 23.92
N THR A 129 -8.77 -11.31 24.80
CA THR A 129 -9.64 -10.61 25.75
C THR A 129 -10.59 -9.65 25.02
N PRO A 130 -11.70 -9.21 25.63
CA PRO A 130 -12.60 -8.22 25.02
C PRO A 130 -11.88 -6.95 24.55
N VAL A 131 -10.86 -6.49 25.31
CA VAL A 131 -10.03 -5.33 24.96
C VAL A 131 -9.20 -5.61 23.69
N GLN A 132 -8.65 -6.82 23.56
CA GLN A 132 -7.88 -7.22 22.39
C GLN A 132 -8.76 -7.38 21.15
N VAL A 133 -9.97 -7.92 21.30
CA VAL A 133 -10.97 -7.96 20.22
C VAL A 133 -11.34 -6.54 19.77
N ALA A 134 -11.59 -5.63 20.70
CA ALA A 134 -11.89 -4.24 20.39
C ALA A 134 -10.73 -3.54 19.68
N ALA A 135 -9.48 -3.80 20.09
CA ALA A 135 -8.29 -3.27 19.44
C ALA A 135 -8.15 -3.77 17.99
N ALA A 136 -8.35 -5.08 17.74
CA ALA A 136 -8.34 -5.64 16.40
C ALA A 136 -9.45 -5.05 15.52
N ASN A 137 -10.66 -4.94 16.03
CA ASN A 137 -11.80 -4.33 15.32
C ASN A 137 -11.56 -2.86 15.01
N ARG A 138 -10.85 -2.12 15.86
CA ARG A 138 -10.48 -0.74 15.59
C ARG A 138 -9.57 -0.62 14.36
N LEU A 139 -8.57 -1.48 14.23
CA LEU A 139 -7.69 -1.52 13.06
C LEU A 139 -8.46 -1.93 11.79
N TYR A 140 -9.34 -2.91 11.89
CA TYR A 140 -10.21 -3.34 10.79
C TYR A 140 -11.36 -2.38 10.46
N SER A 141 -11.59 -1.34 11.27
CA SER A 141 -12.61 -0.33 10.97
C SER A 141 -12.06 0.87 10.21
N GLY A 142 -10.75 1.14 10.31
CA GLY A 142 -10.11 2.33 9.79
C GLY A 142 -10.52 3.61 10.52
N ALA A 143 -9.72 4.66 10.33
CA ALA A 143 -9.95 5.94 10.99
C ALA A 143 -11.27 6.58 10.53
N ARG A 144 -12.09 7.01 11.50
CA ARG A 144 -13.42 7.59 11.24
C ARG A 144 -13.83 8.60 12.29
N LYS A 145 -14.74 9.47 11.92
CA LYS A 145 -15.44 10.37 12.84
C LYS A 145 -16.54 9.62 13.60
N THR A 146 -17.04 10.20 14.69
CA THR A 146 -18.14 9.64 15.48
C THR A 146 -19.45 9.50 14.70
N ASN A 147 -19.65 10.34 13.67
CA ASN A 147 -20.78 10.26 12.76
C ASN A 147 -20.67 9.14 11.71
N GLY A 148 -19.58 8.34 11.75
CA GLY A 148 -19.33 7.24 10.83
C GLY A 148 -18.56 7.62 9.55
N GLN A 149 -18.30 8.91 9.31
CA GLN A 149 -17.53 9.36 8.13
C GLN A 149 -16.12 8.77 8.17
N GLN A 150 -15.73 8.02 7.14
CA GLN A 150 -14.42 7.45 6.98
C GLN A 150 -13.38 8.57 6.71
N ILE A 151 -12.28 8.58 7.49
CA ILE A 151 -11.15 9.49 7.30
C ILE A 151 -10.06 8.79 6.47
N PHE A 152 -9.78 7.52 6.79
CA PHE A 152 -8.81 6.70 6.05
C PHE A 152 -9.26 5.24 6.08
N PRO A 153 -9.03 4.46 5.00
CA PRO A 153 -9.51 3.08 4.92
C PRO A 153 -8.92 2.15 5.99
N PRO A 154 -9.61 1.03 6.30
CA PRO A 154 -9.14 0.04 7.26
C PRO A 154 -7.94 -0.76 6.75
N TYR A 155 -7.24 -1.44 7.68
CA TYR A 155 -6.33 -2.51 7.32
C TYR A 155 -7.07 -3.74 6.83
N THR A 156 -6.42 -4.48 5.95
CA THR A 156 -6.93 -5.73 5.38
C THR A 156 -6.59 -6.92 6.27
N ARG A 157 -7.42 -7.95 6.20
CA ARG A 157 -7.13 -9.25 6.82
C ARG A 157 -5.91 -9.87 6.13
N GLY A 158 -5.02 -10.49 6.94
CA GLY A 158 -3.73 -11.01 6.50
C GLY A 158 -2.56 -10.05 6.76
N SER A 159 -2.82 -8.83 7.29
CA SER A 159 -1.78 -7.84 7.63
C SER A 159 -1.34 -7.87 9.11
N GLU A 160 -1.94 -8.72 9.94
CA GLU A 160 -1.88 -8.66 11.41
C GLU A 160 -0.47 -8.83 11.96
N LEU A 161 0.38 -9.66 11.32
CA LEU A 161 1.76 -9.88 11.74
C LEU A 161 2.59 -8.58 11.69
N GLY A 162 2.28 -7.71 10.75
CA GLY A 162 2.97 -6.44 10.58
C GLY A 162 2.56 -5.35 11.57
N TRP A 163 1.48 -5.54 12.35
CA TRP A 163 1.05 -4.58 13.36
C TRP A 163 2.01 -4.52 14.56
N THR A 164 2.86 -5.56 14.72
CA THR A 164 3.89 -5.58 15.75
C THR A 164 4.95 -4.49 15.48
N GLY A 165 5.23 -3.65 16.46
CA GLY A 165 6.27 -2.62 16.40
C GLY A 165 5.84 -1.30 15.76
N LEU A 166 4.77 -1.25 14.98
CA LEU A 166 4.24 0.00 14.44
C LEU A 166 3.32 0.73 15.43
N TYR A 167 2.53 -0.04 16.17
CA TYR A 167 1.49 0.48 17.04
C TYR A 167 1.59 -0.09 18.46
N THR A 168 2.67 -0.79 18.79
CA THR A 168 2.91 -1.41 20.11
C THR A 168 4.05 -0.70 20.84
N GLY A 169 3.84 -0.27 22.06
CA GLY A 169 4.87 0.30 22.94
C GLY A 169 4.40 1.48 23.77
N ALA A 170 5.21 1.86 24.74
CA ALA A 170 4.93 2.99 25.67
C ALA A 170 4.87 4.35 24.95
N THR A 171 5.54 4.48 23.85
CA THR A 171 5.47 5.59 22.92
C THR A 171 5.16 4.99 21.55
N PRO A 172 3.89 4.84 21.16
CA PRO A 172 3.56 4.55 19.80
C PRO A 172 4.15 5.65 18.95
N GLY A 173 5.33 5.41 18.43
CA GLY A 173 6.02 6.34 17.55
C GLY A 173 5.46 6.12 16.15
N GLY A 174 5.13 7.18 15.50
CA GLY A 174 4.79 7.18 14.08
C GLY A 174 4.94 8.61 13.59
N SER A 175 5.08 8.76 12.29
CA SER A 175 5.17 10.08 11.65
C SER A 175 3.97 10.95 11.99
N GLY A 176 2.81 10.36 12.30
CA GLY A 176 1.59 11.06 12.67
C GLY A 176 1.73 11.91 13.93
N TRP A 177 2.49 11.45 14.92
CA TRP A 177 2.66 12.20 16.16
C TRP A 177 3.39 13.52 15.95
N ASP A 178 4.51 13.47 15.25
CA ASP A 178 5.31 14.66 14.96
C ASP A 178 4.66 15.53 13.89
N PHE A 179 3.97 14.93 12.94
CA PHE A 179 3.18 15.65 11.94
C PHE A 179 2.15 16.58 12.62
N PHE A 180 1.40 16.08 13.60
CA PHE A 180 0.42 16.90 14.30
C PHE A 180 1.06 17.96 15.16
N ARG A 181 2.11 17.61 15.92
CA ARG A 181 2.80 18.56 16.79
C ARG A 181 3.44 19.70 16.01
N TYR A 182 4.19 19.39 14.96
CA TYR A 182 5.04 20.37 14.30
C TYR A 182 4.43 20.97 13.04
N ALA A 183 3.73 20.20 12.23
CA ALA A 183 3.18 20.70 10.97
C ALA A 183 1.75 21.26 11.13
N VAL A 184 0.87 20.58 11.90
CA VAL A 184 -0.54 20.97 11.99
C VAL A 184 -0.79 21.97 13.12
N PHE A 185 -0.39 21.63 14.35
CA PHE A 185 -0.70 22.45 15.52
C PHE A 185 0.39 23.47 15.85
N GLN A 186 1.62 23.22 15.37
CA GLN A 186 2.80 24.03 15.69
C GLN A 186 3.01 24.16 17.21
N ASP A 187 2.66 23.08 17.93
CA ASP A 187 2.76 22.95 19.38
C ASP A 187 3.47 21.63 19.73
N PRO A 188 4.79 21.68 20.04
CA PRO A 188 5.55 20.50 20.44
C PRO A 188 5.02 19.79 21.68
N SER A 189 4.25 20.51 22.52
CA SER A 189 3.67 19.99 23.76
C SER A 189 2.32 19.30 23.56
N PHE A 190 1.76 19.32 22.35
CA PHE A 190 0.44 18.72 22.06
C PHE A 190 0.39 17.26 22.49
N ASN A 191 -0.61 16.93 23.29
CA ASN A 191 -0.84 15.56 23.74
C ASN A 191 -1.65 14.78 22.68
N ASN A 192 -0.99 13.96 21.90
CA ASN A 192 -1.64 13.13 20.86
C ASN A 192 -2.74 12.19 21.42
N ALA A 193 -2.67 11.81 22.72
CA ALA A 193 -3.73 11.02 23.34
C ALA A 193 -5.07 11.79 23.49
N ALA A 194 -5.02 13.12 23.42
CA ALA A 194 -6.20 13.99 23.45
C ALA A 194 -6.74 14.32 22.04
N PHE A 195 -6.19 13.71 20.98
CA PHE A 195 -6.61 13.97 19.60
C PHE A 195 -8.09 13.65 19.40
N ASN A 196 -8.84 14.64 18.92
CA ASN A 196 -10.26 14.51 18.61
C ASN A 196 -10.47 14.27 17.11
N PHE A 197 -10.86 13.05 16.74
CA PHE A 197 -11.02 12.66 15.34
C PHE A 197 -12.11 13.44 14.60
N ASP A 198 -13.09 14.03 15.30
CA ASP A 198 -14.15 14.83 14.67
C ASP A 198 -13.68 16.23 14.28
N VAL A 199 -12.76 16.81 15.05
CA VAL A 199 -12.35 18.21 14.92
C VAL A 199 -10.91 18.32 14.44
N ASP A 200 -9.97 17.59 15.05
CA ASP A 200 -8.56 17.74 14.77
C ASP A 200 -8.15 17.14 13.42
N ALA A 201 -8.89 16.15 12.93
CA ALA A 201 -8.71 15.66 11.57
C ALA A 201 -9.01 16.76 10.52
N ASP A 202 -10.06 17.56 10.75
CA ASP A 202 -10.37 18.68 9.85
C ASP A 202 -9.30 19.78 9.94
N ARG A 203 -8.68 19.98 11.12
CA ARG A 203 -7.52 20.88 11.25
C ARG A 203 -6.34 20.38 10.44
N ALA A 204 -6.06 19.05 10.45
CA ALA A 204 -5.02 18.44 9.61
C ALA A 204 -5.19 18.75 8.13
N PHE A 205 -6.43 18.87 7.66
CA PHE A 205 -6.70 19.14 6.26
C PHE A 205 -6.67 20.63 5.91
N ASN A 206 -7.17 21.49 6.81
CA ASN A 206 -7.49 22.88 6.53
C ASN A 206 -6.49 23.90 7.12
N THR A 207 -5.56 23.48 8.01
CA THR A 207 -4.53 24.38 8.53
C THR A 207 -3.70 24.95 7.38
N LEU A 208 -3.50 26.26 7.38
CA LEU A 208 -2.73 26.95 6.36
C LEU A 208 -1.24 27.04 6.75
N VAL A 209 -0.38 26.64 5.83
CA VAL A 209 1.06 26.82 5.90
C VAL A 209 1.51 27.56 4.64
N ALA A 210 2.06 28.75 4.80
CA ALA A 210 2.46 29.62 3.68
C ALA A 210 1.35 29.84 2.63
N GLY A 211 0.10 29.96 3.11
CA GLY A 211 -1.08 30.21 2.26
C GLY A 211 -1.67 28.98 1.57
N GLN A 212 -1.11 27.79 1.80
CA GLN A 212 -1.63 26.52 1.29
C GLN A 212 -2.15 25.66 2.45
N THR A 213 -3.17 24.85 2.20
CA THR A 213 -3.62 23.88 3.21
C THR A 213 -2.59 22.76 3.38
N VAL A 214 -2.44 22.26 4.61
CA VAL A 214 -1.57 21.11 4.88
C VAL A 214 -1.90 19.93 3.96
N ALA A 215 -3.18 19.63 3.76
CA ALA A 215 -3.58 18.57 2.84
C ALA A 215 -3.14 18.85 1.39
N SER A 216 -3.23 20.10 0.91
CA SER A 216 -2.78 20.43 -0.45
C SER A 216 -1.27 20.37 -0.62
N VAL A 217 -0.50 20.56 0.46
CA VAL A 217 0.97 20.42 0.43
C VAL A 217 1.39 18.96 0.43
N TYR A 218 0.76 18.14 1.29
CA TYR A 218 1.21 16.77 1.55
C TYR A 218 0.45 15.68 0.79
N ASN A 219 -0.78 15.89 0.33
CA ASN A 219 -1.50 14.88 -0.42
C ASN A 219 -1.18 14.99 -1.93
N ALA A 220 -0.99 13.84 -2.59
CA ALA A 220 -0.98 13.78 -4.05
C ALA A 220 -2.41 13.96 -4.57
N THR A 221 -2.56 14.46 -5.80
CA THR A 221 -3.86 14.55 -6.47
C THR A 221 -4.05 13.39 -7.46
N PRO A 222 -5.28 12.88 -7.66
CA PRO A 222 -5.58 11.91 -8.71
C PRO A 222 -5.72 12.57 -10.10
N ASP A 223 -5.53 13.88 -10.22
CA ASP A 223 -5.48 14.54 -11.53
C ASP A 223 -4.13 14.28 -12.20
N LEU A 224 -4.13 13.39 -13.17
CA LEU A 224 -3.00 12.99 -13.98
C LEU A 224 -3.19 13.35 -15.47
N ALA A 225 -4.09 14.27 -15.78
CA ALA A 225 -4.42 14.62 -17.16
C ALA A 225 -3.20 15.12 -17.95
N ALA A 226 -2.37 15.99 -17.34
CA ALA A 226 -1.15 16.51 -17.98
C ALA A 226 -0.10 15.41 -18.20
N PHE A 227 0.13 14.54 -17.21
CA PHE A 227 1.05 13.40 -17.32
C PHE A 227 0.64 12.43 -18.45
N ARG A 228 -0.66 12.11 -18.51
CA ARG A 228 -1.22 11.29 -19.59
C ARG A 228 -1.07 11.96 -20.95
N ALA A 229 -1.38 13.26 -21.05
CA ALA A 229 -1.38 14.00 -22.32
C ALA A 229 0.01 14.01 -22.98
N ARG A 230 1.09 14.05 -22.19
CA ARG A 230 2.45 13.95 -22.70
C ARG A 230 2.94 12.52 -23.02
N GLY A 231 2.11 11.51 -22.77
CA GLY A 231 2.42 10.10 -23.02
C GLY A 231 3.09 9.38 -21.85
N GLY A 232 3.14 9.97 -20.66
CA GLY A 232 3.70 9.37 -19.45
C GLY A 232 3.05 8.03 -19.12
N LYS A 233 3.82 7.10 -18.53
CA LYS A 233 3.33 5.76 -18.12
C LYS A 233 3.54 5.55 -16.62
N LEU A 234 2.51 5.05 -15.94
CA LEU A 234 2.51 4.82 -14.50
C LEU A 234 2.16 3.37 -14.20
N ILE A 235 3.05 2.67 -13.51
CA ILE A 235 2.76 1.38 -12.89
C ILE A 235 2.64 1.61 -11.39
N MET A 236 1.50 1.26 -10.82
CA MET A 236 1.29 1.18 -9.38
C MET A 236 1.26 -0.27 -8.93
N TYR A 237 1.81 -0.56 -7.75
CA TYR A 237 1.61 -1.84 -7.09
C TYR A 237 1.37 -1.65 -5.59
N HIS A 238 0.62 -2.58 -4.97
CA HIS A 238 0.38 -2.56 -3.54
C HIS A 238 0.19 -3.97 -3.00
N GLY A 239 0.88 -4.29 -1.90
CA GLY A 239 0.73 -5.57 -1.20
C GLY A 239 -0.60 -5.64 -0.44
N TRP A 240 -1.37 -6.71 -0.64
CA TRP A 240 -2.63 -6.88 0.08
C TRP A 240 -2.48 -7.03 1.60
N ALA A 241 -1.30 -7.47 2.09
CA ALA A 241 -0.99 -7.60 3.51
C ALA A 241 -0.19 -6.40 4.06
N ASP A 242 -0.23 -5.25 3.38
CA ASP A 242 0.47 -4.04 3.84
C ASP A 242 -0.11 -3.54 5.16
N GLN A 243 0.75 -3.49 6.17
CA GLN A 243 0.42 -3.09 7.53
C GLN A 243 0.72 -1.61 7.82
N GLN A 244 1.42 -0.91 6.93
CA GLN A 244 1.75 0.50 7.12
C GLN A 244 0.79 1.41 6.38
N ILE A 245 0.57 1.13 5.09
CA ILE A 245 -0.34 1.88 4.25
C ILE A 245 -1.37 0.88 3.71
N THR A 246 -2.62 1.03 4.11
CA THR A 246 -3.64 0.09 3.64
C THR A 246 -3.75 0.09 2.11
N PRO A 247 -3.75 -1.09 1.46
CA PRO A 247 -3.89 -1.20 0.00
C PRO A 247 -5.21 -0.64 -0.54
N LEU A 248 -6.22 -0.51 0.31
CA LEU A 248 -7.49 0.11 -0.07
C LEU A 248 -7.33 1.58 -0.44
N SER A 249 -6.28 2.27 0.05
CA SER A 249 -5.99 3.64 -0.36
C SER A 249 -5.51 3.72 -1.82
N SER A 250 -4.73 2.75 -2.29
CA SER A 250 -4.33 2.68 -3.72
C SER A 250 -5.50 2.35 -4.63
N LEU A 251 -6.45 1.53 -4.18
CA LEU A 251 -7.69 1.29 -4.92
C LEU A 251 -8.52 2.57 -5.03
N ASP A 252 -8.65 3.34 -3.93
CA ASP A 252 -9.36 4.63 -3.95
C ASP A 252 -8.69 5.60 -4.95
N TYR A 253 -7.36 5.69 -4.94
CA TYR A 253 -6.62 6.51 -5.91
C TYR A 253 -6.90 6.09 -7.35
N TYR A 254 -6.75 4.79 -7.67
CA TYR A 254 -7.02 4.25 -8.99
C TYR A 254 -8.45 4.52 -9.45
N GLN A 255 -9.42 4.32 -8.56
CA GLN A 255 -10.83 4.57 -8.86
C GLN A 255 -11.11 6.05 -9.15
N ARG A 256 -10.48 6.98 -8.41
CA ARG A 256 -10.58 8.43 -8.66
C ARG A 256 -9.97 8.83 -9.99
N VAL A 257 -8.79 8.29 -10.33
CA VAL A 257 -8.17 8.50 -11.65
C VAL A 257 -9.08 7.98 -12.75
N THR A 258 -9.63 6.76 -12.57
CA THR A 258 -10.53 6.15 -13.55
C THR A 258 -11.83 6.91 -13.70
N ALA A 259 -12.39 7.44 -12.62
CA ALA A 259 -13.58 8.30 -12.67
C ALA A 259 -13.34 9.60 -13.45
N ALA A 260 -12.14 10.17 -13.33
CA ALA A 260 -11.78 11.42 -14.05
C ALA A 260 -11.38 11.19 -15.51
N GLN A 261 -10.71 10.08 -15.84
CA GLN A 261 -10.10 9.83 -17.15
C GLN A 261 -10.88 8.84 -18.03
N GLY A 262 -11.88 8.13 -17.45
CA GLY A 262 -12.54 6.98 -18.04
C GLY A 262 -11.63 5.72 -18.01
N GLN A 263 -12.23 4.53 -18.03
CA GLN A 263 -11.46 3.26 -17.94
C GLN A 263 -10.46 3.12 -19.09
N ALA A 264 -10.91 3.27 -20.34
CA ALA A 264 -10.03 3.17 -21.51
C ALA A 264 -8.91 4.23 -21.48
N GLY A 265 -9.22 5.44 -20.98
CA GLY A 265 -8.23 6.49 -20.80
C GLY A 265 -7.17 6.11 -19.77
N THR A 266 -7.59 5.55 -18.65
CA THR A 266 -6.72 5.08 -17.57
C THR A 266 -5.84 3.92 -18.04
N ASP A 267 -6.41 2.94 -18.72
CA ASP A 267 -5.70 1.75 -19.20
C ASP A 267 -4.54 2.06 -20.15
N ASN A 268 -4.57 3.19 -20.83
CA ASN A 268 -3.53 3.61 -21.75
C ASN A 268 -2.26 4.13 -21.07
N PHE A 269 -2.33 4.53 -19.78
CA PHE A 269 -1.17 5.12 -19.10
C PHE A 269 -0.96 4.64 -17.67
N LEU A 270 -1.95 4.04 -17.02
CA LEU A 270 -1.89 3.56 -15.63
C LEU A 270 -2.26 2.08 -15.55
N LYS A 271 -1.41 1.29 -14.89
CA LYS A 271 -1.71 -0.08 -14.45
C LYS A 271 -1.50 -0.19 -12.95
N LEU A 272 -2.46 -0.79 -12.25
CA LEU A 272 -2.38 -1.12 -10.82
C LEU A 272 -2.28 -2.63 -10.65
N TYR A 273 -1.30 -3.10 -9.89
CA TYR A 273 -1.12 -4.49 -9.51
C TYR A 273 -1.34 -4.64 -8.00
N MET A 274 -2.31 -5.48 -7.63
CA MET A 274 -2.52 -5.86 -6.25
C MET A 274 -1.78 -7.18 -5.99
N LEU A 275 -0.91 -7.19 -4.97
CA LEU A 275 0.02 -8.28 -4.71
C LEU A 275 -0.44 -9.10 -3.49
N PRO A 276 -1.01 -10.31 -3.69
CA PRO A 276 -1.46 -11.16 -2.58
C PRO A 276 -0.34 -11.52 -1.60
N GLY A 277 -0.63 -11.39 -0.30
CA GLY A 277 0.26 -11.77 0.78
C GLY A 277 1.55 -10.96 0.91
N ILE A 278 1.69 -9.85 0.16
CA ILE A 278 2.86 -8.98 0.27
C ILE A 278 2.62 -7.92 1.35
N SER A 279 3.61 -7.76 2.21
CA SER A 279 3.69 -6.73 3.24
C SER A 279 4.08 -5.38 2.66
N HIS A 280 4.42 -4.41 3.51
CA HIS A 280 4.79 -3.06 3.07
C HIS A 280 6.01 -3.07 2.15
N CYS A 281 5.86 -2.67 0.92
CA CYS A 281 6.86 -2.64 -0.17
C CYS A 281 7.42 -4.01 -0.57
N SER A 282 7.63 -4.92 0.36
CA SER A 282 8.28 -6.22 0.12
C SER A 282 8.00 -7.22 1.26
N GLY A 283 8.46 -8.45 1.11
CA GLY A 283 8.29 -9.50 2.12
C GLY A 283 6.86 -10.05 2.18
N GLY A 284 6.58 -10.84 3.23
CA GLY A 284 5.34 -11.60 3.35
C GLY A 284 5.39 -12.97 2.67
N PRO A 285 4.30 -13.77 2.76
CA PRO A 285 4.25 -15.13 2.21
C PRO A 285 4.02 -15.19 0.69
N GLY A 286 3.67 -14.08 0.06
CA GLY A 286 3.39 -14.00 -1.37
C GLY A 286 4.63 -13.89 -2.27
N VAL A 287 4.42 -13.58 -3.55
CA VAL A 287 5.48 -13.47 -4.57
C VAL A 287 6.00 -12.03 -4.64
N ALA A 288 6.89 -11.66 -3.71
CA ALA A 288 7.33 -10.28 -3.50
C ALA A 288 8.38 -9.76 -4.50
N ASN A 289 9.09 -10.65 -5.21
CA ASN A 289 10.22 -10.25 -6.04
C ASN A 289 9.78 -9.93 -7.48
N ILE A 290 9.66 -8.65 -7.78
CA ILE A 290 9.31 -8.10 -9.11
C ILE A 290 10.28 -6.98 -9.54
N GLY A 291 11.43 -6.84 -8.90
CA GLY A 291 12.35 -5.73 -9.16
C GLY A 291 11.92 -4.41 -8.51
N GLY A 292 12.56 -3.32 -8.88
CA GLY A 292 12.30 -2.01 -8.29
C GLY A 292 12.58 -1.97 -6.79
N SER A 293 11.59 -1.55 -6.00
CA SER A 293 11.70 -1.45 -4.52
C SER A 293 11.23 -2.71 -3.78
N THR A 294 10.82 -3.78 -4.49
CA THR A 294 10.28 -4.98 -3.83
C THR A 294 11.35 -6.03 -3.50
N GLY A 295 12.37 -6.11 -4.30
CA GLY A 295 13.43 -7.10 -4.25
C GLY A 295 13.86 -7.51 -5.66
N ALA A 296 15.03 -8.13 -5.79
CA ALA A 296 15.55 -8.51 -7.10
C ALA A 296 14.56 -9.41 -7.84
N ALA A 297 14.24 -9.07 -9.08
CA ALA A 297 13.45 -9.91 -9.96
C ALA A 297 14.15 -11.24 -10.23
N ALA A 298 13.37 -12.30 -10.49
CA ALA A 298 13.94 -13.62 -10.79
C ALA A 298 14.68 -13.64 -12.15
N ALA A 299 14.27 -12.78 -13.09
CA ALA A 299 14.92 -12.61 -14.38
C ALA A 299 14.95 -11.13 -14.76
N ALA A 300 15.99 -10.75 -15.51
CA ALA A 300 16.19 -9.36 -15.95
C ALA A 300 15.49 -9.13 -17.31
N ASP A 301 14.17 -9.36 -17.35
CA ASP A 301 13.32 -9.14 -18.53
C ASP A 301 12.04 -8.38 -18.13
N ALA A 302 11.26 -8.00 -19.15
CA ALA A 302 10.06 -7.20 -18.95
C ALA A 302 8.83 -8.00 -18.48
N ASP A 303 8.93 -9.29 -18.27
CA ASP A 303 7.85 -10.10 -17.72
C ASP A 303 8.05 -10.37 -16.22
N HIS A 304 9.28 -10.19 -15.70
CA HIS A 304 9.63 -10.41 -14.30
C HIS A 304 10.08 -9.15 -13.56
N ASP A 305 10.53 -8.12 -14.27
CA ASP A 305 11.06 -6.89 -13.65
C ASP A 305 10.18 -5.68 -13.99
N VAL A 306 9.59 -5.07 -12.96
CA VAL A 306 8.65 -3.95 -13.10
C VAL A 306 9.26 -2.72 -13.78
N VAL A 307 10.58 -2.49 -13.60
CA VAL A 307 11.27 -1.36 -14.23
C VAL A 307 11.46 -1.62 -15.73
N ARG A 308 11.83 -2.85 -16.10
CA ARG A 308 11.93 -3.26 -17.50
C ARG A 308 10.56 -3.35 -18.17
N THR A 309 9.54 -3.75 -17.45
CA THR A 309 8.13 -3.69 -17.87
C THR A 309 7.75 -2.25 -18.23
N LEU A 310 8.06 -1.31 -17.33
CA LEU A 310 7.82 0.12 -17.55
C LEU A 310 8.60 0.63 -18.76
N ASP A 311 9.89 0.30 -18.88
CA ASP A 311 10.73 0.71 -20.01
C ASP A 311 10.17 0.21 -21.35
N ARG A 312 9.75 -1.07 -21.43
CA ARG A 312 9.06 -1.62 -22.62
C ARG A 312 7.79 -0.82 -22.96
N TRP A 313 7.01 -0.47 -21.92
CA TRP A 313 5.79 0.32 -22.14
C TRP A 313 6.07 1.73 -22.63
N VAL A 314 7.03 2.43 -22.03
CA VAL A 314 7.45 3.78 -22.46
C VAL A 314 8.09 3.76 -23.84
N ALA A 315 9.01 2.79 -24.09
CA ALA A 315 9.82 2.78 -25.31
C ALA A 315 9.07 2.28 -26.54
N GLN A 316 8.19 1.28 -26.35
CA GLN A 316 7.56 0.53 -27.44
C GLN A 316 6.05 0.69 -27.46
N ASN A 317 5.49 1.40 -26.47
CA ASN A 317 4.04 1.53 -26.22
C ASN A 317 3.32 0.16 -26.05
N VAL A 318 4.05 -0.87 -25.57
CA VAL A 318 3.50 -2.19 -25.26
C VAL A 318 3.03 -2.21 -23.81
N ALA A 319 1.73 -2.03 -23.61
CA ALA A 319 1.13 -2.03 -22.26
C ALA A 319 1.30 -3.40 -21.59
N PRO A 320 1.70 -3.45 -20.31
CA PRO A 320 1.83 -4.72 -19.61
C PRO A 320 0.46 -5.35 -19.34
N THR A 321 0.34 -6.64 -19.65
CA THR A 321 -0.85 -7.46 -19.41
C THR A 321 -0.71 -8.37 -18.21
N THR A 322 0.52 -8.72 -17.86
CA THR A 322 0.86 -9.59 -16.74
C THR A 322 2.29 -9.31 -16.31
N LEU A 323 2.58 -9.42 -15.04
CA LEU A 323 3.92 -9.43 -14.47
C LEU A 323 4.06 -10.72 -13.66
N ILE A 324 5.20 -11.41 -13.74
CA ILE A 324 5.43 -12.64 -12.97
C ILE A 324 6.17 -12.31 -11.70
N GLY A 325 5.46 -12.39 -10.58
CA GLY A 325 6.08 -12.29 -9.27
C GLY A 325 6.73 -13.60 -8.84
N THR A 326 7.82 -13.50 -8.09
CA THR A 326 8.56 -14.67 -7.58
C THR A 326 8.71 -14.55 -6.06
N ARG A 327 8.56 -15.68 -5.37
CA ARG A 327 8.94 -15.82 -3.97
C ARG A 327 10.31 -16.48 -3.90
N ILE A 328 11.27 -15.79 -3.25
CA ILE A 328 12.62 -16.26 -3.06
C ILE A 328 12.85 -16.48 -1.56
N VAL A 329 13.18 -17.70 -1.18
CA VAL A 329 13.51 -18.07 0.20
C VAL A 329 14.88 -18.73 0.21
N ASN A 330 15.80 -18.26 1.06
CA ASN A 330 17.19 -18.74 1.11
C ASN A 330 17.87 -18.78 -0.27
N ASN A 331 17.65 -17.73 -1.07
CA ASN A 331 18.13 -17.59 -2.46
C ASN A 331 17.60 -18.65 -3.45
N VAL A 332 16.50 -19.32 -3.11
CA VAL A 332 15.83 -20.26 -4.00
C VAL A 332 14.47 -19.73 -4.35
N ALA A 333 14.19 -19.64 -5.65
CA ALA A 333 12.85 -19.36 -6.14
C ALA A 333 11.97 -20.60 -5.91
N ASN A 334 10.94 -20.48 -5.08
CA ASN A 334 10.09 -21.61 -4.70
C ASN A 334 8.61 -21.43 -5.06
N ARG A 335 8.22 -20.24 -5.52
CA ARG A 335 6.87 -19.97 -6.01
C ARG A 335 6.92 -18.85 -7.03
N THR A 336 6.13 -18.99 -8.10
CA THR A 336 5.82 -17.93 -9.05
C THR A 336 4.31 -17.72 -9.16
N ARG A 337 3.87 -16.50 -9.50
CA ARG A 337 2.45 -16.19 -9.68
C ARG A 337 2.31 -15.09 -10.74
N PRO A 338 1.31 -15.16 -11.65
CA PRO A 338 1.00 -14.01 -12.48
C PRO A 338 0.35 -12.93 -11.61
N LEU A 339 0.88 -11.74 -11.68
CA LEU A 339 0.30 -10.53 -11.12
C LEU A 339 -0.50 -9.87 -12.24
N CYS A 340 -1.80 -9.74 -12.03
CA CYS A 340 -2.75 -9.28 -13.03
C CYS A 340 -3.06 -7.80 -12.82
N PRO A 341 -3.18 -6.99 -13.89
CA PRO A 341 -3.63 -5.62 -13.76
C PRO A 341 -5.05 -5.57 -13.18
N TYR A 342 -5.22 -4.78 -12.11
CA TYR A 342 -6.54 -4.60 -11.50
C TYR A 342 -7.57 -4.08 -12.55
N PRO A 343 -8.82 -4.61 -12.58
CA PRO A 343 -9.45 -5.46 -11.57
C PRO A 343 -9.24 -6.97 -11.75
N GLN A 344 -8.41 -7.42 -12.69
CA GLN A 344 -8.14 -8.85 -12.88
C GLN A 344 -7.41 -9.46 -11.66
N VAL A 345 -7.65 -10.76 -11.46
CA VAL A 345 -7.00 -11.61 -10.45
C VAL A 345 -6.41 -12.85 -11.07
N ALA A 346 -5.40 -13.42 -10.45
CA ALA A 346 -4.83 -14.71 -10.84
C ALA A 346 -5.78 -15.83 -10.40
N ARG A 347 -6.31 -16.62 -11.34
CA ARG A 347 -7.16 -17.76 -11.03
C ARG A 347 -6.46 -19.06 -11.38
N TYR A 348 -6.42 -19.99 -10.43
CA TYR A 348 -5.90 -21.33 -10.63
C TYR A 348 -6.74 -22.09 -11.67
N LYS A 349 -6.06 -22.76 -12.60
CA LYS A 349 -6.69 -23.51 -13.70
C LYS A 349 -7.24 -24.88 -13.29
N GLY A 350 -7.02 -25.28 -12.01
CA GLY A 350 -7.43 -26.60 -11.50
C GLY A 350 -6.45 -27.74 -11.83
N SER A 351 -5.31 -27.45 -12.45
CA SER A 351 -4.27 -28.42 -12.76
C SER A 351 -2.88 -27.78 -12.78
N GLY A 352 -1.84 -28.58 -12.55
CA GLY A 352 -0.47 -28.13 -12.40
C GLY A 352 -0.12 -27.76 -10.95
N SER A 353 1.10 -27.31 -10.71
CA SER A 353 1.54 -26.89 -9.39
C SER A 353 0.92 -25.55 -9.01
N ILE A 354 0.43 -25.43 -7.77
CA ILE A 354 0.00 -24.14 -7.21
C ILE A 354 1.17 -23.17 -6.96
N ASP A 355 2.40 -23.62 -7.07
CA ASP A 355 3.61 -22.79 -6.97
C ASP A 355 4.16 -22.36 -8.34
N ASP A 356 3.47 -22.68 -9.43
CA ASP A 356 3.88 -22.32 -10.79
C ASP A 356 2.90 -21.32 -11.42
N ALA A 357 3.41 -20.19 -11.88
CA ALA A 357 2.64 -19.17 -12.57
C ALA A 357 1.88 -19.71 -13.80
N ALA A 358 2.44 -20.71 -14.48
CA ALA A 358 1.80 -21.35 -15.64
C ALA A 358 0.46 -22.06 -15.32
N SER A 359 0.24 -22.39 -14.04
CA SER A 359 -1.00 -23.00 -13.55
C SER A 359 -2.14 -22.01 -13.32
N PHE A 360 -1.92 -20.73 -13.57
CA PHE A 360 -2.89 -19.64 -13.35
C PHE A 360 -3.17 -18.89 -14.64
N SER A 361 -4.28 -18.15 -14.63
CA SER A 361 -4.64 -17.19 -15.68
C SER A 361 -5.22 -15.92 -15.06
N CYS A 362 -4.96 -14.76 -15.68
CA CYS A 362 -5.62 -13.51 -15.31
C CYS A 362 -7.07 -13.53 -15.80
N VAL A 363 -8.00 -13.30 -14.88
CA VAL A 363 -9.44 -13.24 -15.18
C VAL A 363 -10.07 -12.04 -14.48
N THR A 364 -11.13 -11.51 -15.06
CA THR A 364 -11.99 -10.52 -14.37
C THR A 364 -12.85 -11.28 -13.36
N PRO A 365 -12.92 -10.84 -12.07
CA PRO A 365 -13.69 -11.49 -11.03
C PRO A 365 -15.18 -11.54 -11.31
#